data_2d479f01ff444dde17ab843ba22583ce
#
_entry.id   2d479f01ff444dde17ab843ba22583ce
#
_cell.length_a   1.000
_cell.length_b   1.000
_cell.length_c   1.000
_cell.angle_alpha   90.00
_cell.angle_beta   90.00
_cell.angle_gamma   90.00
#
_symmetry.space_group_name_H-M   'P 1'
#
loop_
_entity.id
_entity.type
_entity.pdbx_description
1 polymer ?
#
loop_
_entity_poly.entity_id
_entity_poly.type
_entity_poly.pdbx_seq_one_letter_code
_entity_poly.pdbx_strand_id
1 'polypeptide(L)'
;INQKEINKFSKIAKEWWDPEGKFAPLHKFNPIRIKYIKDSIINHYNISAKNKPFKNLNILDIGCGGGLLSEPMSILGANVTGIDPSEKNIKIAKLHSIKKKLKINYICSSPEKINIKRKYDIILNMEVVEHVENINFFIKSSSKLLKKNGLMFVATLNKTLKSYFFAIIGAEYILRWLPIGTHDWQNFVEPEKLIEYGKNNSLELVKIDGVNFNPISQHWKISDDKSVNYIANFKKN
;
A
#
# COMPACT_ATOMS: atom_id res chain seq x y z
N ILE A 1 8.34 14.02 4.61
CA ILE A 1 8.79 13.15 3.49
C ILE A 1 10.27 12.89 3.64
N ASN A 2 10.67 11.63 3.70
CA ASN A 2 12.07 11.24 3.80
C ASN A 2 12.74 11.25 2.40
N GLN A 3 13.61 12.25 2.14
CA GLN A 3 14.28 12.41 0.85
C GLN A 3 15.23 11.25 0.51
N LYS A 4 15.84 10.61 1.53
CA LYS A 4 16.71 9.43 1.34
C LYS A 4 15.91 8.25 0.77
N GLU A 5 14.72 8.00 1.30
CA GLU A 5 13.82 6.95 0.81
C GLU A 5 13.36 7.22 -0.63
N ILE A 6 12.97 8.47 -0.95
CA ILE A 6 12.60 8.85 -2.33
C ILE A 6 13.75 8.54 -3.29
N ASN A 7 14.97 8.92 -2.94
CA ASN A 7 16.14 8.69 -3.79
C ASN A 7 16.44 7.20 -3.97
N LYS A 8 16.28 6.40 -2.93
CA LYS A 8 16.47 4.95 -2.94
C LYS A 8 15.52 4.26 -3.94
N PHE A 9 14.21 4.48 -3.81
CA PHE A 9 13.23 3.89 -4.72
C PHE A 9 13.34 4.45 -6.14
N SER A 10 13.73 5.71 -6.29
CA SER A 10 13.96 6.32 -7.62
C SER A 10 15.09 5.66 -8.40
N LYS A 11 16.12 5.12 -7.73
CA LYS A 11 17.26 4.45 -8.38
C LYS A 11 16.83 3.16 -9.09
N ILE A 12 15.88 2.45 -8.54
CA ILE A 12 15.41 1.14 -9.02
C ILE A 12 14.07 1.23 -9.78
N ALA A 13 13.57 2.44 -10.03
CA ALA A 13 12.25 2.65 -10.62
C ALA A 13 12.01 1.94 -11.96
N LYS A 14 13.05 1.74 -12.78
CA LYS A 14 12.92 1.03 -14.06
C LYS A 14 12.52 -0.45 -13.91
N GLU A 15 12.76 -1.05 -12.75
CA GLU A 15 12.50 -2.47 -12.46
C GLU A 15 11.07 -2.72 -11.90
N TRP A 16 10.23 -1.66 -11.73
CA TRP A 16 8.89 -1.81 -11.15
C TRP A 16 8.04 -2.91 -11.79
N TRP A 17 8.17 -3.11 -13.08
CA TRP A 17 7.35 -4.08 -13.85
C TRP A 17 8.14 -5.31 -14.28
N ASP A 18 9.35 -5.49 -13.77
CA ASP A 18 10.12 -6.72 -13.94
C ASP A 18 9.74 -7.71 -12.81
N PRO A 19 9.04 -8.82 -13.13
CA PRO A 19 8.60 -9.78 -12.11
C PRO A 19 9.76 -10.57 -11.50
N GLU A 20 10.95 -10.52 -12.09
CA GLU A 20 12.18 -11.16 -11.59
C GLU A 20 13.17 -10.13 -11.02
N GLY A 21 12.87 -8.84 -11.14
CA GLY A 21 13.67 -7.73 -10.65
C GLY A 21 13.55 -7.48 -9.15
N LYS A 22 14.01 -6.33 -8.70
CA LYS A 22 14.02 -5.94 -7.27
C LYS A 22 12.63 -5.82 -6.64
N PHE A 23 11.58 -5.72 -7.45
CA PHE A 23 10.18 -5.69 -6.99
C PHE A 23 9.47 -7.04 -7.11
N ALA A 24 10.19 -8.13 -7.45
CA ALA A 24 9.64 -9.49 -7.50
C ALA A 24 8.83 -9.90 -6.25
N PRO A 25 9.26 -9.58 -5.01
CA PRO A 25 8.47 -9.87 -3.81
C PRO A 25 7.12 -9.17 -3.82
N LEU A 26 7.03 -7.91 -4.29
CA LEU A 26 5.76 -7.18 -4.40
C LEU A 26 4.85 -7.78 -5.47
N HIS A 27 5.39 -8.25 -6.59
CA HIS A 27 4.62 -8.97 -7.60
C HIS A 27 4.00 -10.25 -7.04
N LYS A 28 4.78 -11.03 -6.28
CA LYS A 28 4.28 -12.26 -5.61
C LYS A 28 3.26 -11.95 -4.50
N PHE A 29 3.39 -10.83 -3.82
CA PHE A 29 2.50 -10.39 -2.75
C PHE A 29 1.20 -9.76 -3.26
N ASN A 30 1.23 -9.13 -4.44
CA ASN A 30 0.13 -8.32 -4.96
C ASN A 30 -1.21 -9.07 -5.10
N PRO A 31 -1.27 -10.33 -5.57
CA PRO A 31 -2.54 -11.05 -5.71
C PRO A 31 -3.34 -11.16 -4.42
N ILE A 32 -2.68 -11.43 -3.28
CA ILE A 32 -3.37 -11.54 -1.99
C ILE A 32 -3.83 -10.17 -1.47
N ARG A 33 -3.05 -9.10 -1.70
CA ARG A 33 -3.44 -7.73 -1.37
C ARG A 33 -4.68 -7.31 -2.16
N ILE A 34 -4.67 -7.54 -3.48
CA ILE A 34 -5.81 -7.22 -4.36
C ILE A 34 -7.06 -7.96 -3.90
N LYS A 35 -6.94 -9.26 -3.61
CA LYS A 35 -8.05 -10.07 -3.11
C LYS A 35 -8.61 -9.52 -1.81
N TYR A 36 -7.75 -9.24 -0.82
CA TYR A 36 -8.14 -8.72 0.48
C TYR A 36 -8.87 -7.38 0.36
N ILE A 37 -8.31 -6.43 -0.38
CA ILE A 37 -8.91 -5.12 -0.62
C ILE A 37 -10.25 -5.27 -1.34
N LYS A 38 -10.30 -6.08 -2.40
CA LYS A 38 -11.51 -6.32 -3.18
C LYS A 38 -12.63 -6.88 -2.31
N ASP A 39 -12.37 -7.92 -1.55
CA ASP A 39 -13.38 -8.59 -0.72
C ASP A 39 -13.88 -7.63 0.39
N SER A 40 -12.98 -6.88 1.01
CA SER A 40 -13.33 -5.89 2.03
C SER A 40 -14.22 -4.76 1.48
N ILE A 41 -13.91 -4.23 0.30
CA ILE A 41 -14.70 -3.17 -0.34
C ILE A 41 -16.08 -3.70 -0.75
N ILE A 42 -16.15 -4.89 -1.35
CA ILE A 42 -17.40 -5.53 -1.75
C ILE A 42 -18.32 -5.70 -0.55
N ASN A 43 -17.78 -6.23 0.56
CA ASN A 43 -18.54 -6.45 1.79
C ASN A 43 -19.02 -5.13 2.41
N HIS A 44 -18.13 -4.13 2.49
CA HIS A 44 -18.45 -2.84 3.12
C HIS A 44 -19.55 -2.06 2.39
N TYR A 45 -19.48 -2.01 1.07
CA TYR A 45 -20.43 -1.28 0.24
C TYR A 45 -21.60 -2.14 -0.27
N ASN A 46 -21.64 -3.42 0.10
CA ASN A 46 -22.64 -4.40 -0.37
C ASN A 46 -22.76 -4.42 -1.91
N ILE A 47 -21.62 -4.51 -2.60
CA ILE A 47 -21.55 -4.44 -4.06
C ILE A 47 -21.52 -5.85 -4.66
N SER A 48 -22.15 -6.03 -5.82
CA SER A 48 -21.99 -7.26 -6.58
C SER A 48 -20.55 -7.43 -7.07
N ALA A 49 -19.98 -8.63 -6.87
CA ALA A 49 -18.63 -8.97 -7.33
C ALA A 49 -18.50 -9.07 -8.87
N LYS A 50 -19.62 -8.96 -9.62
CA LYS A 50 -19.66 -9.12 -11.08
C LYS A 50 -19.22 -7.85 -11.80
N ASN A 51 -18.58 -8.03 -12.97
CA ASN A 51 -18.27 -6.95 -13.94
C ASN A 51 -17.89 -5.58 -13.36
N LYS A 52 -16.61 -5.32 -13.19
CA LYS A 52 -16.09 -4.02 -12.69
C LYS A 52 -16.77 -3.56 -11.40
N PRO A 53 -16.61 -4.30 -10.30
CA PRO A 53 -17.30 -4.05 -9.04
C PRO A 53 -17.03 -2.65 -8.47
N PHE A 54 -15.94 -2.00 -8.85
CA PHE A 54 -15.54 -0.68 -8.34
C PHE A 54 -15.99 0.48 -9.22
N LYS A 55 -16.90 0.24 -10.17
CA LYS A 55 -17.51 1.32 -10.96
C LYS A 55 -18.08 2.38 -10.03
N ASN A 56 -17.73 3.66 -10.30
CA ASN A 56 -18.09 4.84 -9.52
C ASN A 56 -17.34 5.04 -8.19
N LEU A 57 -16.48 4.13 -7.74
CA LEU A 57 -15.63 4.37 -6.60
C LEU A 57 -14.39 5.17 -7.00
N ASN A 58 -14.01 6.11 -6.15
CA ASN A 58 -12.79 6.90 -6.29
C ASN A 58 -11.75 6.34 -5.32
N ILE A 59 -10.64 5.87 -5.84
CA ILE A 59 -9.54 5.27 -5.06
C ILE A 59 -8.32 6.18 -5.13
N LEU A 60 -7.72 6.48 -3.98
CA LEU A 60 -6.41 7.11 -3.88
C LEU A 60 -5.40 6.06 -3.44
N ASP A 61 -4.39 5.82 -4.26
CA ASP A 61 -3.26 4.95 -3.97
C ASP A 61 -2.07 5.82 -3.58
N ILE A 62 -1.74 5.86 -2.29
CA ILE A 62 -0.66 6.69 -1.73
C ILE A 62 0.62 5.87 -1.67
N GLY A 63 1.73 6.41 -2.21
CA GLY A 63 2.96 5.66 -2.43
C GLY A 63 2.80 4.65 -3.55
N CYS A 64 2.10 5.01 -4.61
CA CYS A 64 1.71 4.08 -5.68
C CYS A 64 2.89 3.47 -6.44
N GLY A 65 4.11 3.98 -6.29
CA GLY A 65 5.30 3.51 -6.98
C GLY A 65 5.12 3.45 -8.48
N GLY A 66 5.41 2.31 -9.10
CA GLY A 66 5.18 2.05 -10.52
C GLY A 66 3.75 1.72 -10.91
N GLY A 67 2.79 1.74 -9.97
CA GLY A 67 1.36 1.51 -10.25
C GLY A 67 0.90 0.06 -10.08
N LEU A 68 1.69 -0.80 -9.43
CA LEU A 68 1.38 -2.23 -9.26
C LEU A 68 0.01 -2.52 -8.64
N LEU A 69 -0.48 -1.63 -7.77
CA LEU A 69 -1.80 -1.75 -7.16
C LEU A 69 -2.83 -0.84 -7.82
N SER A 70 -2.44 0.35 -8.27
CA SER A 70 -3.30 1.29 -8.99
C SER A 70 -3.95 0.66 -10.22
N GLU A 71 -3.18 -0.10 -11.03
CA GLU A 71 -3.69 -0.70 -12.27
C GLU A 71 -4.78 -1.77 -12.03
N PRO A 72 -4.60 -2.76 -11.13
CA PRO A 72 -5.66 -3.70 -10.78
C PRO A 72 -6.94 -3.02 -10.28
N MET A 73 -6.83 -1.97 -9.48
CA MET A 73 -8.00 -1.21 -9.02
C MET A 73 -8.74 -0.54 -10.19
N SER A 74 -8.00 0.00 -11.15
CA SER A 74 -8.57 0.57 -12.38
C SER A 74 -9.23 -0.50 -13.27
N ILE A 75 -8.63 -1.68 -13.38
CA ILE A 75 -9.21 -2.83 -14.11
C ILE A 75 -10.53 -3.27 -13.47
N LEU A 76 -10.62 -3.23 -12.14
CA LEU A 76 -11.86 -3.48 -11.38
C LEU A 76 -12.91 -2.37 -11.54
N GLY A 77 -12.59 -1.29 -12.26
CA GLY A 77 -13.53 -0.25 -12.65
C GLY A 77 -13.45 1.04 -11.85
N ALA A 78 -12.54 1.15 -10.87
CA ALA A 78 -12.40 2.36 -10.07
C ALA A 78 -11.85 3.55 -10.88
N ASN A 79 -12.21 4.76 -10.45
CA ASN A 79 -11.52 6.00 -10.80
C ASN A 79 -10.30 6.15 -9.91
N VAL A 80 -9.12 5.79 -10.40
CA VAL A 80 -7.90 5.75 -9.58
C VAL A 80 -7.08 7.02 -9.74
N THR A 81 -6.63 7.56 -8.61
CA THR A 81 -5.54 8.52 -8.51
C THR A 81 -4.39 7.85 -7.78
N GLY A 82 -3.21 7.80 -8.39
CA GLY A 82 -1.98 7.34 -7.75
C GLY A 82 -1.08 8.52 -7.40
N ILE A 83 -0.56 8.57 -6.19
CA ILE A 83 0.42 9.58 -5.80
C ILE A 83 1.69 8.94 -5.26
N ASP A 84 2.83 9.50 -5.65
CA ASP A 84 4.15 9.10 -5.17
C ASP A 84 5.08 10.32 -5.19
N PRO A 85 5.95 10.51 -4.19
CA PRO A 85 6.86 11.65 -4.16
C PRO A 85 8.02 11.55 -5.18
N SER A 86 8.23 10.39 -5.79
CA SER A 86 9.26 10.17 -6.82
C SER A 86 8.71 10.42 -8.22
N GLU A 87 9.23 11.45 -8.90
CA GLU A 87 8.90 11.71 -10.31
C GLU A 87 9.23 10.53 -11.23
N LYS A 88 10.30 9.78 -10.92
CA LYS A 88 10.68 8.59 -11.70
C LYS A 88 9.64 7.49 -11.58
N ASN A 89 9.14 7.21 -10.37
CA ASN A 89 8.08 6.25 -10.15
C ASN A 89 6.82 6.66 -10.92
N ILE A 90 6.39 7.91 -10.79
CA ILE A 90 5.23 8.46 -11.50
C ILE A 90 5.37 8.36 -13.01
N LYS A 91 6.57 8.64 -13.55
CA LYS A 91 6.85 8.48 -14.99
C LYS A 91 6.68 7.03 -15.46
N ILE A 92 7.21 6.07 -14.71
CA ILE A 92 7.08 4.64 -15.02
C ILE A 92 5.61 4.21 -14.93
N ALA A 93 4.89 4.59 -13.87
CA ALA A 93 3.48 4.28 -13.71
C ALA A 93 2.62 4.81 -14.88
N LYS A 94 2.85 6.07 -15.30
CA LYS A 94 2.16 6.66 -16.46
C LYS A 94 2.44 5.90 -17.75
N LEU A 95 3.72 5.60 -18.04
CA LEU A 95 4.09 4.88 -19.26
C LEU A 95 3.46 3.49 -19.32
N HIS A 96 3.47 2.76 -18.18
CA HIS A 96 2.91 1.41 -18.16
C HIS A 96 1.38 1.43 -18.30
N SER A 97 0.68 2.32 -17.58
CA SER A 97 -0.79 2.44 -17.69
C SER A 97 -1.25 2.84 -19.10
N ILE A 98 -0.51 3.73 -19.79
CA ILE A 98 -0.78 4.06 -21.20
C ILE A 98 -0.65 2.84 -22.10
N LYS A 99 0.45 2.06 -21.95
CA LYS A 99 0.66 0.81 -22.67
C LYS A 99 -0.48 -0.20 -22.46
N LYS A 100 -1.04 -0.22 -21.25
CA LYS A 100 -2.19 -1.08 -20.87
C LYS A 100 -3.55 -0.45 -21.19
N LYS A 101 -3.59 0.76 -21.77
CA LYS A 101 -4.82 1.50 -22.09
C LYS A 101 -5.70 1.77 -20.87
N LEU A 102 -5.08 1.95 -19.70
CA LEU A 102 -5.75 2.29 -18.43
C LEU A 102 -5.78 3.80 -18.23
N LYS A 103 -6.91 4.32 -17.73
CA LYS A 103 -7.09 5.73 -17.38
C LYS A 103 -6.86 5.91 -15.88
N ILE A 104 -5.64 6.23 -15.50
CA ILE A 104 -5.24 6.47 -14.10
C ILE A 104 -4.60 7.86 -14.01
N ASN A 105 -5.00 8.62 -12.98
CA ASN A 105 -4.42 9.94 -12.73
C ASN A 105 -3.21 9.81 -11.80
N TYR A 106 -1.98 9.87 -12.33
CA TYR A 106 -0.76 9.82 -11.55
C TYR A 106 -0.17 11.21 -11.30
N ILE A 107 0.10 11.53 -10.02
CA ILE A 107 0.56 12.84 -9.57
C ILE A 107 1.81 12.68 -8.70
N CYS A 108 2.88 13.43 -9.00
CA CYS A 108 4.05 13.50 -8.13
C CYS A 108 3.71 14.37 -6.91
N SER A 109 3.36 13.73 -5.79
CA SER A 109 2.95 14.41 -4.56
C SER A 109 2.95 13.46 -3.37
N SER A 110 2.61 14.00 -2.19
CA SER A 110 2.34 13.24 -0.97
C SER A 110 1.00 13.68 -0.36
N PRO A 111 0.40 12.91 0.57
CA PRO A 111 -0.88 13.26 1.16
C PRO A 111 -0.86 14.59 1.93
N GLU A 112 0.32 15.04 2.39
CA GLU A 112 0.50 16.30 3.09
C GLU A 112 0.53 17.52 2.15
N LYS A 113 0.92 17.30 0.89
CA LYS A 113 1.16 18.38 -0.09
C LYS A 113 0.11 18.44 -1.19
N ILE A 114 -0.65 17.38 -1.38
CA ILE A 114 -1.60 17.31 -2.46
C ILE A 114 -2.74 18.32 -2.26
N ASN A 115 -2.92 19.21 -3.22
CA ASN A 115 -4.02 20.19 -3.22
C ASN A 115 -5.18 19.66 -4.08
N ILE A 116 -5.93 18.72 -3.53
CA ILE A 116 -7.13 18.18 -4.19
C ILE A 116 -8.35 18.44 -3.31
N LYS A 117 -9.35 19.13 -3.87
CA LYS A 117 -10.64 19.34 -3.21
C LYS A 117 -11.49 18.06 -3.14
N ARG A 118 -11.21 17.08 -4.01
CA ARG A 118 -11.93 15.81 -4.10
C ARG A 118 -11.56 14.89 -2.94
N LYS A 119 -12.55 14.25 -2.36
CA LYS A 119 -12.36 13.17 -1.40
C LYS A 119 -12.59 11.81 -2.06
N TYR A 120 -11.97 10.78 -1.49
CA TYR A 120 -11.96 9.44 -2.02
C TYR A 120 -12.81 8.49 -1.19
N ASP A 121 -13.39 7.49 -1.83
CA ASP A 121 -14.16 6.43 -1.18
C ASP A 121 -13.19 5.46 -0.49
N ILE A 122 -12.04 5.21 -1.12
CA ILE A 122 -11.02 4.29 -0.65
C ILE A 122 -9.65 4.97 -0.67
N ILE A 123 -8.86 4.75 0.36
CA ILE A 123 -7.43 5.11 0.39
C ILE A 123 -6.60 3.85 0.64
N LEU A 124 -5.55 3.69 -0.16
CA LEU A 124 -4.58 2.61 -0.04
C LEU A 124 -3.24 3.20 0.42
N ASN A 125 -2.68 2.66 1.50
CA ASN A 125 -1.36 2.95 2.06
C ASN A 125 -0.64 1.61 2.24
N MET A 126 -0.10 1.05 1.15
CA MET A 126 0.42 -0.31 1.14
C MET A 126 1.95 -0.27 1.10
N GLU A 127 2.62 -0.68 2.18
CA GLU A 127 4.08 -0.64 2.35
C GLU A 127 4.63 0.80 2.24
N VAL A 128 4.04 1.73 2.99
CA VAL A 128 4.40 3.17 2.94
C VAL A 128 4.71 3.74 4.31
N VAL A 129 3.96 3.37 5.34
CA VAL A 129 4.02 4.02 6.65
C VAL A 129 5.37 3.86 7.34
N GLU A 130 6.10 2.78 7.06
CA GLU A 130 7.46 2.53 7.55
C GLU A 130 8.53 3.42 6.90
N HIS A 131 8.19 4.12 5.80
CA HIS A 131 9.09 5.01 5.06
C HIS A 131 8.83 6.50 5.31
N VAL A 132 7.87 6.83 6.18
CA VAL A 132 7.54 8.22 6.50
C VAL A 132 8.16 8.68 7.82
N GLU A 133 8.54 9.95 7.91
CA GLU A 133 9.16 10.52 9.12
C GLU A 133 8.19 10.64 10.30
N ASN A 134 6.93 10.95 10.02
CA ASN A 134 5.89 11.12 11.05
C ASN A 134 4.60 10.42 10.63
N ILE A 135 4.41 9.22 11.16
CA ILE A 135 3.27 8.36 10.83
C ILE A 135 1.94 9.00 11.23
N ASN A 136 1.85 9.61 12.41
CA ASN A 136 0.60 10.24 12.86
C ASN A 136 0.19 11.40 11.93
N PHE A 137 1.13 12.24 11.51
CA PHE A 137 0.86 13.33 10.56
C PHE A 137 0.49 12.80 9.18
N PHE A 138 1.12 11.71 8.73
CA PHE A 138 0.79 11.03 7.48
C PHE A 138 -0.63 10.46 7.52
N ILE A 139 -1.01 9.72 8.58
CA ILE A 139 -2.35 9.17 8.76
C ILE A 139 -3.40 10.29 8.83
N LYS A 140 -3.10 11.38 9.56
CA LYS A 140 -3.96 12.58 9.61
C LYS A 140 -4.19 13.19 8.23
N SER A 141 -3.14 13.33 7.44
CA SER A 141 -3.21 13.91 6.09
C SER A 141 -3.98 13.01 5.14
N SER A 142 -3.72 11.71 5.19
CA SER A 142 -4.46 10.69 4.43
C SER A 142 -5.95 10.68 4.81
N SER A 143 -6.25 10.66 6.11
CA SER A 143 -7.64 10.65 6.62
C SER A 143 -8.46 11.86 6.14
N LYS A 144 -7.85 13.04 5.99
CA LYS A 144 -8.53 14.23 5.46
C LYS A 144 -9.03 14.08 4.02
N LEU A 145 -8.34 13.23 3.24
CA LEU A 145 -8.70 12.94 1.84
C LEU A 145 -9.79 11.87 1.72
N LEU A 146 -10.10 11.15 2.81
CA LEU A 146 -11.10 10.10 2.84
C LEU A 146 -12.49 10.69 3.08
N LYS A 147 -13.50 10.19 2.38
CA LYS A 147 -14.91 10.52 2.64
C LYS A 147 -15.36 9.92 3.97
N LYS A 148 -16.41 10.49 4.57
CA LYS A 148 -17.15 9.84 5.65
C LYS A 148 -17.64 8.47 5.17
N ASN A 149 -17.57 7.44 6.03
CA ASN A 149 -17.85 6.04 5.71
C ASN A 149 -16.92 5.41 4.64
N GLY A 150 -15.84 6.10 4.24
CA GLY A 150 -14.83 5.55 3.34
C GLY A 150 -13.89 4.58 4.06
N LEU A 151 -13.19 3.74 3.29
CA LEU A 151 -12.22 2.77 3.83
C LEU A 151 -10.78 3.21 3.58
N MET A 152 -9.93 3.02 4.59
CA MET A 152 -8.48 3.17 4.47
C MET A 152 -7.80 1.85 4.79
N PHE A 153 -7.00 1.37 3.85
CA PHE A 153 -6.15 0.18 4.04
C PHE A 153 -4.72 0.62 4.31
N VAL A 154 -4.11 0.02 5.33
CA VAL A 154 -2.69 0.23 5.68
C VAL A 154 -2.04 -1.14 5.81
N ALA A 155 -1.05 -1.44 4.97
CA ALA A 155 -0.21 -2.62 5.11
C ALA A 155 1.20 -2.19 5.46
N THR A 156 1.83 -2.91 6.39
CA THR A 156 3.20 -2.63 6.82
C THR A 156 3.78 -3.81 7.61
N LEU A 157 5.04 -3.66 8.02
CA LEU A 157 5.78 -4.59 8.86
C LEU A 157 5.55 -4.29 10.34
N ASN A 158 5.29 -5.33 11.13
CA ASN A 158 5.17 -5.22 12.58
C ASN A 158 6.55 -5.12 13.24
N LYS A 159 6.67 -4.35 14.31
CA LYS A 159 7.91 -4.16 15.08
C LYS A 159 8.14 -5.29 16.07
N THR A 160 8.54 -6.46 15.58
CA THR A 160 8.84 -7.65 16.39
C THR A 160 10.23 -8.19 16.08
N LEU A 161 10.80 -9.00 16.98
CA LEU A 161 12.05 -9.72 16.68
C LEU A 161 11.87 -10.67 15.49
N LYS A 162 10.70 -11.29 15.35
CA LYS A 162 10.40 -12.18 14.23
C LYS A 162 10.45 -11.42 12.90
N SER A 163 9.86 -10.22 12.81
CA SER A 163 9.94 -9.38 11.60
C SER A 163 11.37 -8.93 11.31
N TYR A 164 12.17 -8.63 12.33
CA TYR A 164 13.58 -8.32 12.14
C TYR A 164 14.33 -9.46 11.46
N PHE A 165 14.15 -10.70 11.95
CA PHE A 165 14.79 -11.86 11.35
C PHE A 165 14.29 -12.18 9.94
N PHE A 166 12.99 -12.11 9.70
CA PHE A 166 12.43 -12.51 8.40
C PHE A 166 12.51 -11.40 7.35
N ALA A 167 12.17 -10.16 7.68
CA ALA A 167 12.16 -9.06 6.72
C ALA A 167 13.56 -8.49 6.44
N ILE A 168 14.44 -8.44 7.44
CA ILE A 168 15.78 -7.89 7.26
C ILE A 168 16.77 -9.03 6.98
N ILE A 169 17.01 -9.93 7.95
CA ILE A 169 18.04 -10.97 7.77
C ILE A 169 17.63 -11.96 6.66
N GLY A 170 16.40 -12.42 6.65
CA GLY A 170 15.90 -13.37 5.65
C GLY A 170 15.81 -12.76 4.25
N ALA A 171 15.07 -11.68 4.08
CA ALA A 171 14.78 -11.12 2.76
C ALA A 171 15.96 -10.32 2.16
N GLU A 172 16.74 -9.60 2.98
CA GLU A 172 17.81 -8.74 2.48
C GLU A 172 19.17 -9.46 2.42
N TYR A 173 19.53 -10.25 3.44
CA TYR A 173 20.88 -10.87 3.53
C TYR A 173 20.93 -12.29 3.01
N ILE A 174 19.94 -13.14 3.31
CA ILE A 174 19.95 -14.56 2.93
C ILE A 174 19.36 -14.75 1.54
N LEU A 175 18.11 -14.36 1.33
CA LEU A 175 17.42 -14.57 0.06
C LEU A 175 17.73 -13.51 -0.99
N ARG A 176 18.26 -12.37 -0.56
CA ARG A 176 18.59 -11.21 -1.41
C ARG A 176 17.42 -10.77 -2.30
N TRP A 177 16.21 -10.95 -1.80
CA TRP A 177 14.99 -10.52 -2.50
C TRP A 177 14.89 -9.01 -2.57
N LEU A 178 15.45 -8.32 -1.59
CA LEU A 178 15.48 -6.86 -1.49
C LEU A 178 16.94 -6.39 -1.30
N PRO A 179 17.28 -5.19 -1.78
CA PRO A 179 18.57 -4.58 -1.51
C PRO A 179 18.81 -4.44 0.00
N ILE A 180 20.05 -4.67 0.44
CA ILE A 180 20.46 -4.46 1.84
C ILE A 180 20.16 -3.02 2.25
N GLY A 181 19.55 -2.84 3.44
CA GLY A 181 19.13 -1.54 3.95
C GLY A 181 17.80 -1.06 3.34
N THR A 182 17.00 -1.96 2.77
CA THR A 182 15.63 -1.61 2.32
C THR A 182 14.75 -1.26 3.50
N HIS A 183 14.90 -1.98 4.60
CA HIS A 183 14.11 -1.75 5.81
C HIS A 183 14.99 -1.28 6.97
N ASP A 184 14.45 -0.35 7.75
CA ASP A 184 14.95 0.02 9.06
C ASP A 184 13.93 -0.45 10.11
N TRP A 185 14.32 -1.45 10.91
CA TRP A 185 13.44 -2.02 11.94
C TRP A 185 12.91 -0.99 12.94
N GLN A 186 13.64 0.11 13.15
CA GLN A 186 13.19 1.18 14.05
C GLN A 186 11.90 1.85 13.55
N ASN A 187 11.68 1.82 12.24
CA ASN A 187 10.52 2.41 11.56
C ASN A 187 9.34 1.45 11.42
N PHE A 188 9.49 0.17 11.82
CA PHE A 188 8.38 -0.78 11.81
C PHE A 188 7.30 -0.37 12.81
N VAL A 189 6.04 -0.64 12.47
CA VAL A 189 4.89 -0.10 13.18
C VAL A 189 4.13 -1.21 13.92
N GLU A 190 4.00 -1.08 15.22
CA GLU A 190 3.17 -1.97 16.03
C GLU A 190 1.69 -1.76 15.68
N PRO A 191 0.88 -2.84 15.55
CA PRO A 191 -0.55 -2.75 15.27
C PRO A 191 -1.30 -1.82 16.21
N GLU A 192 -1.02 -1.89 17.51
CA GLU A 192 -1.65 -1.10 18.57
C GLU A 192 -1.41 0.40 18.36
N LYS A 193 -0.19 0.76 17.95
CA LYS A 193 0.20 2.15 17.68
C LYS A 193 -0.45 2.68 16.40
N LEU A 194 -0.57 1.84 15.37
CA LEU A 194 -1.30 2.21 14.16
C LEU A 194 -2.79 2.43 14.45
N ILE A 195 -3.40 1.59 15.28
CA ILE A 195 -4.80 1.73 15.73
C ILE A 195 -4.99 3.03 16.51
N GLU A 196 -4.07 3.36 17.40
CA GLU A 196 -4.08 4.63 18.15
C GLU A 196 -4.04 5.84 17.19
N TYR A 197 -3.12 5.84 16.23
CA TYR A 197 -3.05 6.90 15.21
C TYR A 197 -4.34 7.00 14.38
N GLY A 198 -4.95 5.86 14.07
CA GLY A 198 -6.26 5.81 13.40
C GLY A 198 -7.33 6.50 14.23
N LYS A 199 -7.51 6.10 15.50
CA LYS A 199 -8.50 6.68 16.42
C LYS A 199 -8.34 8.19 16.56
N ASN A 200 -7.10 8.67 16.72
CA ASN A 200 -6.78 10.09 16.85
C ASN A 200 -7.12 10.91 15.59
N ASN A 201 -7.39 10.24 14.47
CA ASN A 201 -7.70 10.87 13.17
C ASN A 201 -9.07 10.44 12.61
N SER A 202 -10.04 10.14 13.49
CA SER A 202 -11.42 9.76 13.13
C SER A 202 -11.53 8.52 12.26
N LEU A 203 -10.63 7.56 12.47
CA LEU A 203 -10.65 6.26 11.81
C LEU A 203 -10.95 5.17 12.85
N GLU A 204 -11.95 4.36 12.58
CA GLU A 204 -12.33 3.19 13.37
C GLU A 204 -11.76 1.93 12.72
N LEU A 205 -11.09 1.07 13.49
CA LEU A 205 -10.59 -0.21 12.98
C LEU A 205 -11.78 -1.12 12.66
N VAL A 206 -11.87 -1.55 11.40
CA VAL A 206 -12.85 -2.56 10.96
C VAL A 206 -12.28 -3.96 11.13
N LYS A 207 -11.03 -4.17 10.68
CA LYS A 207 -10.35 -5.45 10.73
C LYS A 207 -8.84 -5.29 10.64
N ILE A 208 -8.09 -6.21 11.25
CA ILE A 208 -6.65 -6.32 11.09
C ILE A 208 -6.26 -7.80 10.96
N ASP A 209 -5.57 -8.12 9.89
CA ASP A 209 -5.14 -9.48 9.58
C ASP A 209 -3.64 -9.53 9.35
N GLY A 210 -3.01 -10.64 9.73
CA GLY A 210 -1.64 -10.95 9.38
C GLY A 210 -1.53 -11.41 7.92
N VAL A 211 -0.35 -11.22 7.33
CA VAL A 211 -0.04 -11.72 6.00
C VAL A 211 1.28 -12.45 6.04
N ASN A 212 1.23 -13.76 5.81
CA ASN A 212 2.37 -14.63 6.01
C ASN A 212 2.80 -15.28 4.70
N PHE A 213 4.10 -15.31 4.49
CA PHE A 213 4.72 -16.03 3.39
C PHE A 213 5.07 -17.46 3.82
N ASN A 214 4.66 -18.44 3.02
CA ASN A 214 5.09 -19.82 3.19
C ASN A 214 6.25 -20.11 2.24
N PRO A 215 7.48 -20.33 2.75
CA PRO A 215 8.66 -20.54 1.90
C PRO A 215 8.62 -21.85 1.11
N ILE A 216 7.89 -22.87 1.58
CA ILE A 216 7.77 -24.17 0.90
C ILE A 216 6.87 -24.06 -0.31
N SER A 217 5.66 -23.51 -0.14
CA SER A 217 4.72 -23.31 -1.24
C SER A 217 4.95 -22.04 -2.05
N GLN A 218 5.82 -21.15 -1.60
CA GLN A 218 6.09 -19.82 -2.17
C GLN A 218 4.84 -18.93 -2.32
N HIS A 219 3.83 -19.15 -1.48
CA HIS A 219 2.58 -18.39 -1.52
C HIS A 219 2.38 -17.54 -0.25
N TRP A 220 1.75 -16.40 -0.47
CA TRP A 220 1.25 -15.54 0.61
C TRP A 220 -0.16 -15.95 1.01
N LYS A 221 -0.47 -15.85 2.32
CA LYS A 221 -1.81 -16.11 2.86
C LYS A 221 -2.18 -15.09 3.92
N ILE A 222 -3.47 -14.80 4.02
CA ILE A 222 -4.05 -14.07 5.16
C ILE A 222 -4.13 -15.03 6.35
N SER A 223 -3.79 -14.55 7.53
CA SER A 223 -3.80 -15.32 8.79
C SER A 223 -4.03 -14.41 9.99
N ASP A 224 -4.21 -15.01 11.16
CA ASP A 224 -4.30 -14.29 12.43
C ASP A 224 -2.92 -13.86 12.98
N ASP A 225 -1.83 -14.47 12.47
CA ASP A 225 -0.46 -14.16 12.88
C ASP A 225 0.03 -12.85 12.24
N LYS A 226 0.01 -11.78 13.02
CA LYS A 226 0.44 -10.42 12.66
C LYS A 226 1.91 -10.15 13.00
N SER A 227 2.67 -11.17 13.35
CA SER A 227 4.02 -10.99 13.88
C SER A 227 5.06 -10.48 12.87
N VAL A 228 4.81 -10.56 11.56
CA VAL A 228 5.72 -10.04 10.52
C VAL A 228 5.02 -8.96 9.71
N ASN A 229 4.10 -9.33 8.83
CA ASN A 229 3.32 -8.38 8.02
C ASN A 229 1.86 -8.38 8.47
N TYR A 230 1.21 -7.23 8.38
CA TYR A 230 -0.22 -7.13 8.60
C TYR A 230 -0.89 -6.09 7.68
N ILE A 231 -2.20 -6.25 7.49
CA ILE A 231 -3.06 -5.29 6.80
C ILE A 231 -4.15 -4.86 7.78
N ALA A 232 -4.23 -3.57 8.06
CA ALA A 232 -5.32 -2.95 8.81
C ALA A 232 -6.30 -2.26 7.86
N ASN A 233 -7.59 -2.48 8.08
CA ASN A 233 -8.67 -1.82 7.37
C ASN A 233 -9.42 -0.92 8.35
N PHE A 234 -9.48 0.37 8.06
CA PHE A 234 -10.16 1.38 8.84
C PHE A 234 -11.34 1.96 8.07
N LYS A 235 -12.38 2.36 8.81
CA LYS A 235 -13.51 3.14 8.30
C LYS A 235 -13.46 4.55 8.88
N LYS A 236 -13.76 5.56 8.09
CA LYS A 236 -13.86 6.95 8.56
C LYS A 236 -15.24 7.25 9.14
N ASN A 237 -15.27 7.78 10.34
CA ASN A 237 -16.47 8.26 11.02
C ASN A 237 -16.96 9.61 10.49
#